data_8eb756ffbed67c3da24e34edf8854e0c
#
_entry.id   8eb756ffbed67c3da24e34edf8854e0c
#
_cell.length_a   1.000
_cell.length_b   1.000
_cell.length_c   1.000
_cell.angle_alpha   90.00
_cell.angle_beta   90.00
_cell.angle_gamma   90.00
#
_symmetry.space_group_name_H-M   'P 1'
#
loop_
_entity.id
_entity.type
_entity.pdbx_description
1 polymer ?
#
loop_
_entity_poly.entity_id
_entity_poly.type
_entity_poly.pdbx_seq_one_letter_code
_entity_poly.pdbx_strand_id
1 'polypeptide(L)'
;MQKTYNSTRVGRPPLDLARVLLMHRELASRLALQTILQAGGYAVDVAGTPAEAIGKLDEGQYELVLSDSDFGSEMAGRNVLAYARVKDYHPATALVTSYEDGTHRPQPGQQVSIYTENLPNLLAEVAELIGVRASRRYRPLRQAV
;
A
#
# COMPACT_ATOMS: atom_id res chain seq x y z
N MET A 1 -27.59 16.36 -15.25
CA MET A 1 -27.40 16.03 -14.66
C MET A 1 -26.71 16.01 -14.04
N GLN A 2 -26.68 15.97 -14.12
CA GLN A 2 -26.21 15.74 -13.54
C GLN A 2 -25.54 15.66 -12.79
N LYS A 3 -25.42 15.78 -13.07
CA LYS A 3 -24.87 15.64 -12.37
C LYS A 3 -24.22 15.76 -11.62
N THR A 4 -24.32 15.91 -11.88
CA THR A 4 -23.71 15.85 -11.08
C THR A 4 -23.35 15.97 -10.21
N TYR A 5 -23.47 15.96 -10.54
CA TYR A 5 -23.12 15.76 -9.62
C TYR A 5 -22.43 15.98 -9.04
N ASN A 6 -22.58 16.01 -9.47
CA ASN A 6 -21.94 16.03 -8.81
C ASN A 6 -21.12 16.37 -8.28
N SER A 7 -21.13 16.57 -8.84
CA SER A 7 -20.42 16.66 -8.33
C SER A 7 -19.89 16.99 -7.58
N THR A 8 -20.07 17.01 -7.91
CA THR A 8 -19.66 17.02 -7.16
C THR A 8 -19.07 17.07 -6.48
N ARG A 9 -19.16 16.79 -7.05
CA ARG A 9 -18.61 16.58 -6.32
C ARG A 9 -17.73 17.07 -5.93
N VAL A 10 -17.80 17.36 -6.34
CA VAL A 10 -16.87 18.03 -6.01
C VAL A 10 -15.98 17.91 -4.93
N GLY A 11 -15.14 17.94 -5.03
CA GLY A 11 -14.15 17.56 -4.17
C GLY A 11 -14.46 17.70 -2.76
N ARG A 12 -14.55 16.73 -2.07
CA ARG A 12 -14.71 16.72 -0.76
C ARG A 12 -13.52 16.22 -0.14
N PRO A 13 -12.48 17.03 0.01
CA PRO A 13 -11.21 16.62 0.53
C PRO A 13 -11.26 15.87 1.84
N PRO A 14 -12.13 16.25 2.77
CA PRO A 14 -12.13 15.50 4.03
C PRO A 14 -12.61 14.08 3.86
N LEU A 15 -13.18 13.78 2.71
CA LEU A 15 -13.65 12.43 2.44
C LEU A 15 -12.70 11.64 1.56
N ASP A 16 -11.54 12.19 1.27
CA ASP A 16 -10.56 11.45 0.50
C ASP A 16 -10.09 10.27 1.33
N LEU A 17 -10.26 9.09 0.77
CA LEU A 17 -9.79 7.88 1.41
C LEU A 17 -8.29 7.74 1.20
N ALA A 18 -7.62 7.18 2.18
CA ALA A 18 -6.21 6.85 2.00
C ALA A 18 -6.09 5.86 0.86
N ARG A 19 -5.10 6.06 0.01
CA ARG A 19 -4.94 5.26 -1.20
C ARG A 19 -3.85 4.23 -1.00
N VAL A 20 -4.18 3.00 -1.36
CA VAL A 20 -3.30 1.85 -1.24
C VAL A 20 -3.10 1.25 -2.62
N LEU A 21 -1.84 0.99 -2.98
CA LEU A 21 -1.54 0.20 -4.17
C LEU A 21 -1.20 -1.20 -3.71
N LEU A 22 -1.90 -2.19 -4.26
CA LEU A 22 -1.68 -3.59 -3.92
C LEU A 22 -1.18 -4.34 -5.15
N MET A 23 0.05 -4.82 -5.08
CA MET A 23 0.59 -5.68 -6.12
C MET A 23 0.61 -7.12 -5.64
N HIS A 24 -0.07 -8.00 -6.36
CA HIS A 24 -0.09 -9.42 -6.01
C HIS A 24 -0.30 -10.21 -7.29
N ARG A 25 0.55 -11.20 -7.51
CA ARG A 25 0.47 -11.97 -8.75
C ARG A 25 -0.74 -12.88 -8.79
N GLU A 26 -1.18 -13.37 -7.65
CA GLU A 26 -2.27 -14.34 -7.61
C GLU A 26 -3.60 -13.62 -7.53
N LEU A 27 -4.45 -13.88 -8.51
CA LEU A 27 -5.72 -13.16 -8.62
C LEU A 27 -6.60 -13.34 -7.39
N ALA A 28 -6.71 -14.57 -6.89
CA ALA A 28 -7.60 -14.82 -5.76
C ALA A 28 -7.15 -14.07 -4.50
N SER A 29 -5.86 -14.11 -4.22
CA SER A 29 -5.32 -13.38 -3.08
C SER A 29 -5.46 -11.88 -3.26
N ARG A 30 -5.22 -11.38 -4.47
CA ARG A 30 -5.34 -9.98 -4.77
C ARG A 30 -6.77 -9.49 -4.54
N LEU A 31 -7.77 -10.26 -5.00
CA LEU A 31 -9.16 -9.88 -4.81
C LEU A 31 -9.56 -9.93 -3.35
N ALA A 32 -9.10 -10.95 -2.62
CA ALA A 32 -9.42 -11.05 -1.20
C ALA A 32 -8.86 -9.87 -0.41
N LEU A 33 -7.60 -9.56 -0.63
CA LEU A 33 -6.96 -8.44 0.06
C LEU A 33 -7.60 -7.11 -0.33
N GLN A 34 -7.89 -6.94 -1.61
CA GLN A 34 -8.57 -5.74 -2.07
C GLN A 34 -9.91 -5.55 -1.37
N THR A 35 -10.67 -6.62 -1.26
CA THR A 35 -11.99 -6.58 -0.62
C THR A 35 -11.86 -6.17 0.84
N ILE A 36 -10.91 -6.76 1.55
CA ILE A 36 -10.72 -6.44 2.97
C ILE A 36 -10.31 -4.98 3.14
N LEU A 37 -9.38 -4.52 2.32
CA LEU A 37 -8.91 -3.14 2.42
C LEU A 37 -10.02 -2.15 2.09
N GLN A 38 -10.80 -2.43 1.05
CA GLN A 38 -11.91 -1.56 0.69
C GLN A 38 -12.97 -1.53 1.79
N ALA A 39 -13.24 -2.69 2.40
CA ALA A 39 -14.17 -2.74 3.51
C ALA A 39 -13.68 -1.92 4.70
N GLY A 40 -12.38 -1.79 4.84
CA GLY A 40 -11.78 -0.98 5.89
C GLY A 40 -11.73 0.50 5.60
N GLY A 41 -12.20 0.92 4.42
CA GLY A 41 -12.29 2.34 4.10
C GLY A 41 -11.16 2.88 3.25
N TYR A 42 -10.39 2.02 2.59
CA TYR A 42 -9.29 2.47 1.76
C TYR A 42 -9.68 2.46 0.29
N ALA A 43 -9.11 3.39 -0.47
CA ALA A 43 -9.20 3.36 -1.92
C ALA A 43 -8.05 2.50 -2.43
N VAL A 44 -8.36 1.42 -3.15
CA VAL A 44 -7.34 0.42 -3.50
C VAL A 44 -7.23 0.33 -5.01
N ASP A 45 -6.01 0.52 -5.51
CA ASP A 45 -5.65 0.17 -6.88
C ASP A 45 -4.85 -1.11 -6.83
N VAL A 46 -5.01 -1.95 -7.84
CA VAL A 46 -4.34 -3.24 -7.87
C VAL A 46 -3.45 -3.35 -9.09
N ALA A 47 -2.42 -4.18 -8.96
CA ALA A 47 -1.53 -4.51 -10.06
C ALA A 47 -1.20 -5.99 -9.96
N GLY A 48 -1.14 -6.65 -11.10
CA GLY A 48 -0.80 -8.07 -11.16
C GLY A 48 0.63 -8.33 -11.57
N THR A 49 1.37 -7.30 -11.96
CA THR A 49 2.77 -7.44 -12.37
C THR A 49 3.56 -6.24 -11.86
N PRO A 50 4.89 -6.40 -11.75
CA PRO A 50 5.73 -5.27 -11.36
C PRO A 50 5.63 -4.08 -12.32
N ALA A 51 5.51 -4.35 -13.63
CA ALA A 51 5.41 -3.26 -14.60
C ALA A 51 4.14 -2.45 -14.39
N GLU A 52 3.03 -3.12 -14.13
CA GLU A 52 1.79 -2.41 -13.83
C GLU A 52 1.91 -1.57 -12.56
N ALA A 53 2.57 -2.14 -11.54
CA ALA A 53 2.73 -1.43 -10.27
C ALA A 53 3.55 -0.16 -10.47
N ILE A 54 4.63 -0.26 -11.22
CA ILE A 54 5.48 0.91 -11.47
C ILE A 54 4.73 1.98 -12.23
N GLY A 55 3.94 1.56 -13.23
CA GLY A 55 3.11 2.51 -13.97
C GLY A 55 2.14 3.26 -13.06
N LYS A 56 1.51 2.54 -12.15
CA LYS A 56 0.57 3.18 -11.23
C LYS A 56 1.28 4.09 -10.23
N LEU A 57 2.47 3.71 -9.79
CA LEU A 57 3.25 4.56 -8.91
C LEU A 57 3.61 5.88 -9.57
N ASP A 58 3.83 5.88 -10.87
CA ASP A 58 4.14 7.09 -11.62
C ASP A 58 2.91 7.93 -11.89
N GLU A 59 1.74 7.32 -12.01
CA GLU A 59 0.53 8.02 -12.39
C GLU A 59 -0.26 8.57 -11.22
N GLY A 60 -0.12 7.95 -10.06
CA GLY A 60 -0.89 8.35 -8.89
C GLY A 60 -0.02 8.55 -7.68
N GLN A 61 -0.66 8.83 -6.56
CA GLN A 61 0.04 8.96 -5.29
C GLN A 61 -0.65 8.05 -4.28
N TYR A 62 0.14 7.36 -3.48
CA TYR A 62 -0.37 6.38 -2.54
C TYR A 62 0.20 6.63 -1.16
N GLU A 63 -0.60 6.38 -0.14
CA GLU A 63 -0.15 6.39 1.23
C GLU A 63 0.56 5.10 1.61
N LEU A 64 0.19 4.00 0.96
CA LEU A 64 0.76 2.70 1.27
C LEU A 64 0.89 1.88 -0.01
N VAL A 65 2.01 1.18 -0.13
CA VAL A 65 2.23 0.24 -1.24
C VAL A 65 2.50 -1.13 -0.64
N LEU A 66 1.68 -2.09 -1.01
CA LEU A 66 1.82 -3.48 -0.58
C LEU A 66 2.24 -4.31 -1.78
N SER A 67 3.21 -5.18 -1.59
CA SER A 67 3.71 -6.02 -2.67
C SER A 67 3.88 -7.45 -2.21
N ASP A 68 3.41 -8.37 -3.04
CA ASP A 68 3.67 -9.79 -2.89
C ASP A 68 5.17 -10.04 -3.06
N SER A 69 5.72 -10.93 -2.26
CA SER A 69 7.13 -11.26 -2.34
C SER A 69 7.45 -12.32 -3.39
N ASP A 70 6.41 -12.88 -4.02
CA ASP A 70 6.57 -14.10 -4.80
C ASP A 70 6.47 -13.94 -6.30
N PHE A 71 6.95 -12.86 -6.86
CA PHE A 71 6.83 -12.66 -8.31
C PHE A 71 7.91 -13.40 -9.08
N GLY A 72 7.96 -14.72 -8.94
CA GLY A 72 8.98 -15.50 -9.63
C GLY A 72 10.35 -15.29 -9.03
N SER A 73 10.58 -14.19 -8.37
CA SER A 73 11.75 -14.01 -7.54
C SER A 73 11.38 -13.01 -6.46
N GLU A 74 11.96 -13.19 -5.30
CA GLU A 74 11.78 -12.26 -4.19
C GLU A 74 12.14 -10.84 -4.57
N MET A 75 13.08 -10.71 -5.47
CA MET A 75 13.60 -9.40 -5.82
C MET A 75 12.58 -8.53 -6.53
N ALA A 76 11.65 -9.15 -7.27
CA ALA A 76 10.68 -8.37 -8.02
C ALA A 76 9.81 -7.53 -7.09
N GLY A 77 9.28 -8.15 -6.02
CA GLY A 77 8.47 -7.41 -5.07
C GLY A 77 9.26 -6.36 -4.33
N ARG A 78 10.47 -6.71 -3.91
CA ARG A 78 11.34 -5.76 -3.20
C ARG A 78 11.72 -4.60 -4.09
N ASN A 79 11.92 -4.84 -5.39
CA ASN A 79 12.27 -3.78 -6.32
C ASN A 79 11.12 -2.79 -6.51
N VAL A 80 9.88 -3.28 -6.53
CA VAL A 80 8.73 -2.38 -6.61
C VAL A 80 8.65 -1.51 -5.37
N LEU A 81 8.90 -2.09 -4.19
CA LEU A 81 8.86 -1.32 -2.96
C LEU A 81 10.00 -0.31 -2.90
N ALA A 82 11.18 -0.68 -3.39
CA ALA A 82 12.30 0.26 -3.46
C ALA A 82 11.96 1.43 -4.38
N TYR A 83 11.35 1.13 -5.51
CA TYR A 83 10.92 2.18 -6.44
C TYR A 83 9.89 3.10 -5.79
N ALA A 84 8.96 2.52 -5.04
CA ALA A 84 7.94 3.30 -4.35
C ALA A 84 8.58 4.25 -3.33
N ARG A 85 9.60 3.77 -2.61
CA ARG A 85 10.20 4.56 -1.54
C ARG A 85 10.91 5.82 -2.03
N VAL A 86 11.32 5.86 -3.30
CA VAL A 86 11.98 7.06 -3.82
C VAL A 86 11.01 8.06 -4.44
N LYS A 87 9.71 7.75 -4.43
CA LYS A 87 8.72 8.71 -4.90
C LYS A 87 8.62 9.87 -3.92
N ASP A 88 8.37 11.05 -4.46
CA ASP A 88 8.36 12.27 -3.64
C ASP A 88 7.18 12.32 -2.67
N TYR A 89 6.17 11.50 -2.85
CA TYR A 89 5.07 11.43 -1.89
C TYR A 89 5.32 10.42 -0.75
N HIS A 90 6.46 9.76 -0.76
CA HIS A 90 6.95 8.93 0.36
C HIS A 90 5.90 7.97 0.93
N PRO A 91 5.45 7.00 0.17
CA PRO A 91 4.46 6.06 0.70
C PRO A 91 5.08 5.14 1.73
N ALA A 92 4.28 4.65 2.67
CA ALA A 92 4.69 3.51 3.46
C ALA A 92 4.74 2.28 2.56
N THR A 93 5.58 1.33 2.88
CA THR A 93 5.73 0.12 2.07
C THR A 93 5.76 -1.12 2.94
N ALA A 94 5.21 -2.22 2.45
CA ALA A 94 5.25 -3.50 3.15
C ALA A 94 5.14 -4.64 2.17
N LEU A 95 5.79 -5.76 2.51
CA LEU A 95 5.62 -7.01 1.77
C LEU A 95 4.42 -7.76 2.32
N VAL A 96 3.68 -8.41 1.45
CA VAL A 96 2.64 -9.34 1.84
C VAL A 96 3.18 -10.75 1.61
N THR A 97 3.22 -11.54 2.65
CA THR A 97 3.84 -12.85 2.58
C THR A 97 3.08 -13.84 3.46
N SER A 98 3.58 -15.06 3.54
CA SER A 98 2.98 -16.12 4.31
C SER A 98 4.04 -16.75 5.20
N TYR A 99 3.64 -17.16 6.39
CA TYR A 99 4.55 -17.93 7.25
C TYR A 99 4.99 -19.22 6.58
N GLU A 100 4.16 -19.76 5.68
CA GLU A 100 4.50 -20.99 4.99
C GLU A 100 5.67 -20.85 4.04
N ASP A 101 5.97 -19.63 3.63
CA ASP A 101 7.15 -19.40 2.80
C ASP A 101 8.44 -19.63 3.57
N GLY A 102 8.34 -19.70 4.86
CA GLY A 102 9.32 -20.40 5.71
C GLY A 102 10.63 -19.69 5.94
N THR A 103 10.94 -18.67 5.20
CA THR A 103 12.26 -18.09 5.25
C THR A 103 12.30 -16.68 5.78
N HIS A 104 11.14 -16.13 6.07
CA HIS A 104 11.12 -14.74 6.49
C HIS A 104 11.25 -14.62 7.98
N ARG A 105 12.34 -14.07 8.40
CA ARG A 105 12.48 -13.61 9.76
C ARG A 105 12.59 -12.11 9.71
N PRO A 106 11.74 -11.40 10.44
CA PRO A 106 11.91 -9.96 10.51
C PRO A 106 13.29 -9.65 11.06
N GLN A 107 13.99 -8.75 10.40
CA GLN A 107 15.28 -8.31 10.87
C GLN A 107 15.21 -6.80 11.06
N PRO A 108 15.86 -6.29 12.07
CA PRO A 108 15.84 -4.85 12.31
C PRO A 108 16.30 -4.09 11.07
N GLY A 109 15.59 -3.04 10.73
CA GLY A 109 15.94 -2.21 9.60
C GLY A 109 15.52 -2.74 8.26
N GLN A 110 14.89 -3.89 8.21
CA GLN A 110 14.43 -4.46 6.95
C GLN A 110 12.99 -4.09 6.66
N GLN A 111 12.57 -4.43 5.44
CA GLN A 111 11.23 -4.14 4.96
C GLN A 111 10.19 -4.77 5.87
N VAL A 112 9.17 -4.00 6.22
CA VAL A 112 8.04 -4.50 6.98
C VAL A 112 7.32 -5.58 6.19
N SER A 113 6.88 -6.62 6.88
CA SER A 113 6.12 -7.71 6.26
C SER A 113 4.79 -7.87 6.96
N ILE A 114 3.74 -8.08 6.17
CA ILE A 114 2.41 -8.39 6.66
C ILE A 114 2.14 -9.84 6.28
N TYR A 115 1.73 -10.64 7.25
CA TYR A 115 1.53 -12.06 7.04
C TYR A 115 0.06 -12.36 6.78
N THR A 116 -0.19 -13.12 5.71
CA THR A 116 -1.57 -13.43 5.31
C THR A 116 -2.31 -14.25 6.37
N GLU A 117 -1.58 -14.98 7.21
CA GLU A 117 -2.22 -15.72 8.31
C GLU A 117 -2.79 -14.77 9.36
N ASN A 118 -2.36 -13.53 9.37
CA ASN A 118 -2.85 -12.53 10.31
C ASN A 118 -3.90 -11.61 9.69
N LEU A 119 -4.66 -12.08 8.72
CA LEU A 119 -5.66 -11.25 8.07
C LEU A 119 -6.59 -10.53 9.05
N PRO A 120 -7.01 -11.14 10.17
CA PRO A 120 -7.83 -10.39 11.12
C PRO A 120 -7.18 -9.12 11.63
N ASN A 121 -5.85 -9.05 11.61
CA ASN A 121 -5.12 -7.87 12.05
C ASN A 121 -4.65 -7.00 10.91
N LEU A 122 -4.99 -7.35 9.67
CA LEU A 122 -4.49 -6.63 8.51
C LEU A 122 -4.83 -5.15 8.56
N LEU A 123 -6.07 -4.83 8.87
CA LEU A 123 -6.49 -3.43 8.86
C LEU A 123 -5.79 -2.63 9.96
N ALA A 124 -5.54 -3.25 11.11
CA ALA A 124 -4.81 -2.57 12.16
C ALA A 124 -3.37 -2.28 11.74
N GLU A 125 -2.73 -3.26 11.10
CA GLU A 125 -1.35 -3.08 10.64
C GLU A 125 -1.26 -2.02 9.55
N VAL A 126 -2.22 -2.01 8.63
CA VAL A 126 -2.27 -1.02 7.58
C VAL A 126 -2.45 0.38 8.18
N ALA A 127 -3.37 0.51 9.11
CA ALA A 127 -3.62 1.79 9.76
C ALA A 127 -2.37 2.30 10.46
N GLU A 128 -1.63 1.41 11.10
CA GLU A 128 -0.41 1.80 11.79
C GLU A 128 0.64 2.31 10.80
N LEU A 129 0.81 1.60 9.68
CA LEU A 129 1.81 2.02 8.70
C LEU A 129 1.49 3.39 8.11
N ILE A 130 0.23 3.61 7.80
CA ILE A 130 -0.19 4.89 7.25
C ILE A 130 -0.04 6.00 8.29
N GLY A 131 -0.34 5.70 9.56
CA GLY A 131 -0.18 6.66 10.64
C GLY A 131 1.27 7.04 10.87
N VAL A 132 2.18 6.07 10.83
CA VAL A 132 3.60 6.36 10.98
C VAL A 132 4.10 7.23 9.84
N ARG A 133 3.66 6.95 8.62
CA ARG A 133 4.02 7.77 7.48
C ARG A 133 3.57 9.21 7.67
N ALA A 134 2.34 9.40 8.11
CA ALA A 134 1.80 10.73 8.32
C ALA A 134 2.59 11.49 9.38
N SER A 135 2.97 10.81 10.46
CA SER A 135 3.77 11.42 11.51
C SER A 135 5.12 11.88 10.98
N ARG A 136 5.75 11.05 10.16
CA ARG A 136 7.05 11.40 9.59
C ARG A 136 6.96 12.61 8.68
N ARG A 137 5.88 12.74 7.94
CA ARG A 137 5.72 13.87 7.04
C ARG A 137 5.63 15.18 7.81
N TYR A 138 5.03 15.17 8.96
CA TYR A 138 4.86 16.41 9.71
C TYR A 138 6.08 16.79 10.54
N ARG A 139 6.87 15.83 10.93
CA ARG A 139 8.01 16.11 11.77
C ARG A 139 8.99 17.13 11.21
N PRO A 140 9.43 16.99 9.94
CA PRO A 140 10.37 17.98 9.42
C PRO A 140 9.81 19.39 9.42
N LEU A 141 8.53 19.54 9.14
CA LEU A 141 7.94 20.87 9.13
C LEU A 141 7.97 21.49 10.51
N ARG A 142 7.68 20.71 11.55
CA ARG A 142 7.71 21.25 12.90
C ARG A 142 9.12 21.60 13.34
N GLN A 143 10.08 20.81 12.92
CA GLN A 143 11.47 21.09 13.27
C GLN A 143 12.00 22.31 12.57
N ALA A 144 11.46 22.64 11.42
CA ALA A 144 11.90 23.79 10.67
C ALA A 144 11.43 25.11 11.31
N VAL A 145 10.44 25.02 12.16
CA VAL A 145 9.95 26.19 12.86
C VAL A 145 10.82 26.52 14.06
#